data_1c4d460fd5cd9397d268d6c31cefe6fa
#
_entry.id   1c4d460fd5cd9397d268d6c31cefe6fa
#
_cell.length_a   1.000
_cell.length_b   1.000
_cell.length_c   1.000
_cell.angle_alpha   90.00
_cell.angle_beta   90.00
_cell.angle_gamma   90.00
#
_symmetry.space_group_name_H-M   'P 1'
#
loop_
_entity.id
_entity.type
_entity.pdbx_description
1 polymer ?
#
loop_
_entity_poly.entity_id
_entity_poly.type
_entity_poly.pdbx_seq_one_letter_code
_entity_poly.pdbx_strand_id
1 'polypeptide(L)'
;MKVKQSQVTKLEITDVIKHDPIRVYLEDDNQGGGRLTITEWGEAWTAYWSSMSGSLIDFIIRNDNGYLISYLSYKPVGPRSAAYKRLESRLNAVREAIKQIQEG
;
A
#
# COMPACT_ATOMS: atom_id res chain seq x y z
N MET A 1 29.58 -6.46 9.01
CA MET A 1 28.32 -6.01 8.37
C MET A 1 28.29 -6.52 6.93
N LYS A 2 27.14 -6.93 6.48
CA LYS A 2 26.92 -7.29 5.07
C LYS A 2 25.86 -6.36 4.50
N VAL A 3 26.04 -5.92 3.26
CA VAL A 3 25.08 -5.02 2.60
C VAL A 3 24.63 -5.69 1.30
N LYS A 4 23.30 -5.75 1.11
CA LYS A 4 22.69 -6.24 -0.12
C LYS A 4 21.83 -5.13 -0.69
N GLN A 5 22.04 -4.79 -1.94
CA GLN A 5 21.21 -3.82 -2.64
C GLN A 5 20.18 -4.57 -3.48
N SER A 6 18.95 -4.11 -3.44
CA SER A 6 17.87 -4.73 -4.21
C SER A 6 16.95 -3.64 -4.77
N GLN A 7 16.02 -4.04 -5.61
CA GLN A 7 15.06 -3.14 -6.23
C GLN A 7 13.65 -3.46 -5.76
N VAL A 8 12.81 -2.44 -5.68
CA VAL A 8 11.39 -2.61 -5.34
C VAL A 8 10.55 -1.93 -6.42
N THR A 9 9.32 -2.37 -6.54
CA THR A 9 8.36 -1.71 -7.43
C THR A 9 7.86 -0.45 -6.75
N LYS A 10 7.99 0.68 -7.44
CA LYS A 10 7.49 1.97 -6.97
C LYS A 10 6.48 2.48 -7.98
N LEU A 11 5.32 2.90 -7.50
CA LEU A 11 4.30 3.57 -8.31
C LEU A 11 4.17 5.01 -7.85
N GLU A 12 4.06 5.94 -8.79
CA GLU A 12 3.73 7.32 -8.50
C GLU A 12 2.34 7.60 -9.06
N ILE A 13 1.45 8.04 -8.18
CA ILE A 13 0.06 8.28 -8.52
C ILE A 13 -0.20 9.77 -8.39
N THR A 14 -0.56 10.42 -9.49
CA THR A 14 -0.82 11.86 -9.55
C THR A 14 -2.26 12.10 -9.99
N ASP A 15 -2.71 13.34 -9.82
CA ASP A 15 -4.03 13.78 -10.24
C ASP A 15 -5.19 13.05 -9.55
N VAL A 16 -4.98 12.69 -8.28
CA VAL A 16 -6.04 12.17 -7.44
C VAL A 16 -6.66 13.36 -6.69
N ILE A 17 -7.98 13.51 -6.79
CA ILE A 17 -8.70 14.63 -6.19
C ILE A 17 -8.43 14.71 -4.68
N LYS A 18 -8.05 15.90 -4.20
CA LYS A 18 -7.77 16.20 -2.79
C LYS A 18 -6.52 15.50 -2.23
N HIS A 19 -5.68 14.96 -3.11
CA HIS A 19 -4.41 14.36 -2.69
C HIS A 19 -3.24 14.99 -3.44
N ASP A 20 -2.14 15.11 -2.75
CA ASP A 20 -0.85 15.37 -3.36
C ASP A 20 -0.33 14.07 -3.99
N PRO A 21 0.75 14.09 -4.74
CA PRO A 21 1.29 12.86 -5.31
C PRO A 21 1.47 11.77 -4.25
N ILE A 22 0.91 10.60 -4.55
CA ILE A 22 0.97 9.43 -3.68
C ILE A 22 2.04 8.50 -4.24
N ARG A 23 2.96 8.04 -3.39
CA ARG A 23 3.96 7.07 -3.79
C ARG A 23 3.68 5.75 -3.08
N VAL A 24 3.79 4.66 -3.82
CA VAL A 24 3.51 3.32 -3.32
C VAL A 24 4.74 2.47 -3.57
N TYR A 25 5.17 1.77 -2.54
CA TYR A 25 6.31 0.87 -2.63
C TYR A 25 5.82 -0.54 -2.34
N LEU A 26 6.03 -1.44 -3.29
CA LEU A 26 5.58 -2.82 -3.22
C LEU A 26 6.80 -3.71 -3.08
N GLU A 27 7.01 -4.25 -1.89
CA GLU A 27 8.15 -5.11 -1.59
C GLU A 27 7.66 -6.54 -1.39
N ASP A 28 7.76 -7.36 -2.42
CA ASP A 28 7.40 -8.77 -2.33
C ASP A 28 8.69 -9.57 -2.17
N ASP A 29 8.81 -10.36 -1.10
CA ASP A 29 10.02 -11.14 -0.86
C ASP A 29 10.04 -12.44 -1.66
N ASN A 30 8.96 -12.74 -2.39
CA ASN A 30 8.79 -13.95 -3.21
C ASN A 30 8.85 -15.25 -2.39
N GLN A 31 8.68 -15.14 -1.08
CA GLN A 31 8.66 -16.28 -0.16
C GLN A 31 7.39 -16.26 0.71
N GLY A 32 6.35 -15.61 0.23
CA GLY A 32 5.07 -15.49 0.92
C GLY A 32 4.93 -14.26 1.81
N GLY A 33 5.98 -13.46 1.94
CA GLY A 33 5.94 -12.23 2.72
C GLY A 33 6.02 -10.99 1.85
N GLY A 34 5.56 -9.86 2.37
CA GLY A 34 5.62 -8.61 1.63
C GLY A 34 5.29 -7.40 2.49
N ARG A 35 5.72 -6.25 2.00
CA ARG A 35 5.47 -4.96 2.66
C ARG A 35 4.84 -4.00 1.66
N LEU A 36 3.77 -3.35 2.11
CA LEU A 36 3.14 -2.25 1.39
C LEU A 36 3.49 -0.96 2.14
N THR A 37 4.02 0.01 1.42
CA THR A 37 4.28 1.34 1.97
C THR A 37 3.63 2.38 1.06
N ILE A 38 2.87 3.28 1.67
CA ILE A 38 2.20 4.39 0.98
C ILE A 38 2.72 5.67 1.59
N THR A 39 3.13 6.61 0.75
CA THR A 39 3.55 7.93 1.22
C THR A 39 2.78 9.02 0.50
N GLU A 40 2.51 10.10 1.22
CA GLU A 40 1.98 11.34 0.67
C GLU A 40 2.64 12.46 1.46
N TRP A 41 3.40 13.34 0.78
CA TRP A 41 4.25 14.33 1.43
C TRP A 41 5.22 13.68 2.43
N GLY A 42 5.33 14.21 3.62
CA GLY A 42 6.18 13.69 4.67
C GLY A 42 5.56 12.58 5.52
N GLU A 43 4.37 12.11 5.16
CA GLU A 43 3.70 11.04 5.89
C GLU A 43 3.87 9.70 5.20
N ALA A 44 3.94 8.64 5.99
CA ALA A 44 4.07 7.29 5.48
C ALA A 44 3.21 6.32 6.29
N TRP A 45 2.65 5.35 5.59
CA TRP A 45 1.90 4.24 6.18
C TRP A 45 2.52 2.95 5.65
N THR A 46 2.86 2.03 6.53
CA THR A 46 3.52 0.80 6.12
C THR A 46 2.98 -0.39 6.89
N ALA A 47 2.92 -1.52 6.21
CA ALA A 47 2.49 -2.78 6.83
C ALA A 47 3.25 -3.94 6.22
N TYR A 48 3.57 -4.93 7.04
CA TYR A 48 4.26 -6.13 6.60
C TYR A 48 3.43 -7.36 6.94
N TRP A 49 3.32 -8.27 5.97
CA TRP A 49 2.66 -9.55 6.16
C TRP A 49 3.67 -10.65 5.86
N SER A 50 3.82 -11.58 6.82
CA SER A 50 4.82 -12.65 6.69
C SER A 50 4.30 -13.87 5.92
N SER A 51 2.99 -13.99 5.75
CA SER A 51 2.38 -15.16 5.12
C SER A 51 1.12 -14.75 4.36
N MET A 52 1.31 -14.44 3.09
CA MET A 52 0.23 -13.91 2.24
C MET A 52 -0.44 -14.98 1.38
N SER A 53 0.14 -16.15 1.26
CA SER A 53 -0.34 -17.21 0.37
C SER A 53 -0.43 -16.75 -1.10
N GLY A 54 0.61 -16.10 -1.59
CA GLY A 54 0.65 -15.59 -2.96
C GLY A 54 1.45 -14.30 -3.04
N SER A 55 1.29 -13.58 -4.13
CA SER A 55 2.00 -12.33 -4.35
C SER A 55 1.39 -11.19 -3.53
N LEU A 56 2.19 -10.16 -3.28
CA LEU A 56 1.71 -8.97 -2.59
C LEU A 56 0.57 -8.30 -3.35
N ILE A 57 0.67 -8.22 -4.67
CA ILE A 57 -0.38 -7.61 -5.50
C ILE A 57 -1.69 -8.37 -5.34
N ASP A 58 -1.66 -9.70 -5.43
CA ASP A 58 -2.86 -10.52 -5.23
C ASP A 58 -3.43 -10.35 -3.83
N PHE A 59 -2.55 -10.25 -2.83
CA PHE A 59 -2.96 -10.06 -1.46
C PHE A 59 -3.72 -8.73 -1.27
N ILE A 60 -3.19 -7.66 -1.86
CA ILE A 60 -3.83 -6.34 -1.78
C ILE A 60 -5.21 -6.38 -2.47
N ILE A 61 -5.29 -7.02 -3.62
CA ILE A 61 -6.53 -7.07 -4.40
C ILE A 61 -7.61 -7.86 -3.68
N ARG A 62 -7.28 -9.00 -3.06
CA ARG A 62 -8.28 -9.86 -2.44
C ARG A 62 -8.72 -9.42 -1.04
N ASN A 63 -8.00 -8.51 -0.41
CA ASN A 63 -8.36 -8.00 0.92
C ASN A 63 -9.05 -6.65 0.80
N ASP A 64 -10.00 -6.38 1.68
CA ASP A 64 -10.71 -5.11 1.65
C ASP A 64 -9.91 -4.00 2.32
N ASN A 65 -10.35 -2.76 2.11
CA ASN A 65 -9.66 -1.60 2.65
C ASN A 65 -9.64 -1.59 4.18
N GLY A 66 -10.71 -2.04 4.82
CA GLY A 66 -10.76 -2.09 6.28
C GLY A 66 -9.68 -2.97 6.87
N TYR A 67 -9.45 -4.14 6.27
CA TYR A 67 -8.40 -5.05 6.70
C TYR A 67 -7.01 -4.40 6.52
N LEU A 68 -6.75 -3.83 5.34
CA LEU A 68 -5.46 -3.20 5.05
C LEU A 68 -5.20 -2.00 5.97
N ILE A 69 -6.21 -1.18 6.21
CA ILE A 69 -6.10 -0.02 7.09
C ILE A 69 -5.76 -0.44 8.51
N SER A 70 -6.31 -1.55 8.99
CA SER A 70 -6.03 -2.03 10.34
C SER A 70 -4.54 -2.34 10.55
N TYR A 71 -3.82 -2.66 9.47
CA TYR A 71 -2.38 -2.92 9.51
C TYR A 71 -1.54 -1.67 9.20
N LEU A 72 -2.02 -0.80 8.31
CA LEU A 72 -1.29 0.40 7.91
C LEU A 72 -1.30 1.49 8.97
N SER A 73 -2.38 1.57 9.74
CA SER A 73 -2.49 2.53 10.84
C SER A 73 -1.82 2.00 12.08
N TYR A 74 -0.88 2.75 12.63
CA TYR A 74 -0.24 2.37 13.89
C TYR A 74 -1.11 2.64 15.12
N LYS A 75 -2.21 3.38 14.93
CA LYS A 75 -3.22 3.62 15.97
C LYS A 75 -4.58 3.17 15.45
N PRO A 76 -5.43 2.62 16.31
CA PRO A 76 -6.79 2.30 15.89
C PRO A 76 -7.50 3.54 15.37
N VAL A 77 -8.11 3.43 14.19
CA VAL A 77 -8.91 4.50 13.59
C VAL A 77 -10.29 3.93 13.26
N GLY A 78 -11.31 4.66 13.66
CA GLY A 78 -12.68 4.27 13.35
C GLY A 78 -13.03 4.60 11.90
N PRO A 79 -13.95 3.82 11.28
CA PRO A 79 -14.29 4.00 9.87
C PRO A 79 -14.97 5.35 9.56
N ARG A 80 -15.38 6.08 10.59
CA ARG A 80 -15.98 7.41 10.43
C ARG A 80 -14.96 8.53 10.57
N SER A 81 -13.74 8.24 10.98
CA SER A 81 -12.71 9.26 11.17
C SER A 81 -12.23 9.80 9.84
N ALA A 82 -11.75 11.04 9.83
CA ALA A 82 -11.16 11.65 8.65
C ALA A 82 -9.89 10.89 8.24
N ALA A 83 -9.10 10.45 9.21
CA ALA A 83 -7.87 9.69 8.94
C ALA A 83 -8.18 8.38 8.21
N TYR A 84 -9.19 7.65 8.64
CA TYR A 84 -9.62 6.42 7.98
C TYR A 84 -10.05 6.69 6.54
N LYS A 85 -10.92 7.68 6.36
CA LYS A 85 -11.46 8.02 5.03
C LYS A 85 -10.36 8.45 4.06
N ARG A 86 -9.39 9.19 4.54
CA ARG A 86 -8.27 9.62 3.69
C ARG A 86 -7.38 8.43 3.33
N LEU A 87 -7.12 7.52 4.25
CA LEU A 87 -6.34 6.32 3.96
C LEU A 87 -7.10 5.39 3.02
N GLU A 88 -8.40 5.27 3.19
CA GLU A 88 -9.25 4.52 2.27
C GLU A 88 -9.20 5.10 0.85
N SER A 89 -9.25 6.42 0.73
CA SER A 89 -9.11 7.10 -0.56
C SER A 89 -7.76 6.80 -1.21
N ARG A 90 -6.68 6.79 -0.42
CA ARG A 90 -5.35 6.41 -0.93
C ARG A 90 -5.32 4.96 -1.41
N LEU A 91 -5.93 4.04 -0.64
CA LEU A 91 -5.99 2.63 -1.02
C LEU A 91 -6.80 2.42 -2.30
N ASN A 92 -7.87 3.17 -2.48
CA ASN A 92 -8.63 3.11 -3.74
C ASN A 92 -7.76 3.52 -4.92
N ALA A 93 -6.94 4.55 -4.75
CA ALA A 93 -5.98 4.97 -5.78
C ALA A 93 -4.92 3.90 -6.03
N VAL A 94 -4.42 3.25 -4.98
CA VAL A 94 -3.47 2.15 -5.10
C VAL A 94 -4.06 0.98 -5.89
N ARG A 95 -5.30 0.61 -5.61
CA ARG A 95 -5.99 -0.47 -6.34
C ARG A 95 -6.14 -0.14 -7.81
N GLU A 96 -6.52 1.09 -8.12
CA GLU A 96 -6.66 1.53 -9.50
C GLU A 96 -5.31 1.54 -10.22
N ALA A 97 -4.26 2.00 -9.55
CA ALA A 97 -2.92 2.00 -10.11
C ALA A 97 -2.41 0.58 -10.40
N ILE A 98 -2.65 -0.35 -9.47
CA ILE A 98 -2.29 -1.76 -9.68
C ILE A 98 -3.03 -2.32 -10.90
N LYS A 99 -4.31 -2.01 -11.01
CA LYS A 99 -5.12 -2.45 -12.15
C LYS A 99 -4.55 -1.95 -13.47
N GLN A 100 -4.15 -0.68 -13.51
CA GLN A 100 -3.55 -0.09 -14.71
C GLN A 100 -2.25 -0.79 -15.11
N ILE A 101 -1.37 -1.08 -14.17
CA ILE A 101 -0.11 -1.76 -14.50
C ILE A 101 -0.30 -3.22 -14.89
N GLN A 102 -1.36 -3.88 -14.39
CA GLN A 102 -1.67 -5.25 -14.79
C GLN A 102 -2.27 -5.29 -16.21
N GLU A 103 -2.99 -4.26 -16.60
CA GLU A 103 -3.58 -4.15 -17.94
C GLU A 103 -2.58 -3.66 -18.98
N GLY A 104 -1.59 -2.95 -18.54
CA GLY A 104 -0.56 -2.39 -19.39
C GLY A 104 0.53 -3.37 -19.72
#